data_47b1dc31b440b770fbe438a5ed0d74cc
#
_entry.id   47b1dc31b440b770fbe438a5ed0d74cc
#
_cell.length_a   1.000
_cell.length_b   1.000
_cell.length_c   1.000
_cell.angle_alpha   90.00
_cell.angle_beta   90.00
_cell.angle_gamma   90.00
#
_symmetry.space_group_name_H-M   'P 1'
#
loop_
_entity.id
_entity.type
_entity.pdbx_description
1 polymer ?
#
loop_
_entity_poly.entity_id
_entity_poly.type
_entity_poly.pdbx_seq_one_letter_code
_entity_poly.pdbx_strand_id
1 'polypeptide(L)'
;MTLKEDIIKKAKEIESETFQVEEVSYVPTISNSKLTFGCKGLEFEATVLYIDMRGSTAILNTHRKRVVAKIHMLYYHAIVKIAKATGGEIRSFNGDSLLVFYQGTTKQSLSNAVKAAMQMKYAIKTLLNDNLKNYTDIDFGIGIDDGKILATKVGVGGTDETKDLIWIGNAVNKSTKISDNCESNHNIGISEFVYNNLLDDVKYHVKDNGYFGKEKIDMWERYSFTYNGKNEIYFKTNYYWTI
;
A
#
# COMPACT_ATOMS: atom_id res chain seq x y z
N MET A 1 30.74 -11.81 27.04
CA MET A 1 29.28 -11.86 27.14
C MET A 1 28.80 -12.91 26.15
N THR A 2 28.02 -13.85 26.58
CA THR A 2 27.43 -14.87 25.71
C THR A 2 26.26 -14.25 24.89
N LEU A 3 25.90 -14.86 23.76
CA LEU A 3 24.74 -14.44 22.98
C LEU A 3 23.45 -14.36 23.82
N LYS A 4 23.27 -15.33 24.73
CA LYS A 4 22.13 -15.33 25.67
C LYS A 4 22.13 -14.11 26.59
N GLU A 5 23.26 -13.77 27.16
CA GLU A 5 23.41 -12.60 28.05
C GLU A 5 23.15 -11.30 27.31
N ASP A 6 23.64 -11.19 26.06
CA ASP A 6 23.42 -10.01 25.22
C ASP A 6 21.94 -9.81 24.90
N ILE A 7 21.23 -10.88 24.48
CA ILE A 7 19.79 -10.84 24.19
C ILE A 7 18.99 -10.45 25.44
N ILE A 8 19.29 -11.06 26.60
CA ILE A 8 18.59 -10.77 27.85
C ILE A 8 18.84 -9.31 28.28
N LYS A 9 20.08 -8.83 28.17
CA LYS A 9 20.42 -7.46 28.49
C LYS A 9 19.61 -6.49 27.62
N LYS A 10 19.61 -6.72 26.30
CA LYS A 10 18.88 -5.85 25.37
C LYS A 10 17.36 -5.88 25.59
N ALA A 11 16.78 -7.04 25.88
CA ALA A 11 15.36 -7.15 26.21
C ALA A 11 14.98 -6.32 27.45
N LYS A 12 15.81 -6.34 28.50
CA LYS A 12 15.60 -5.52 29.71
C LYS A 12 15.74 -4.02 29.43
N GLU A 13 16.73 -3.64 28.62
CA GLU A 13 16.90 -2.24 28.21
C GLU A 13 15.64 -1.73 27.49
N ILE A 14 15.15 -2.47 26.48
CA ILE A 14 13.97 -2.09 25.70
C ILE A 14 12.71 -2.06 26.60
N GLU A 15 12.53 -3.04 27.49
CA GLU A 15 11.38 -3.09 28.38
C GLU A 15 11.35 -1.93 29.39
N SER A 16 12.50 -1.54 29.91
CA SER A 16 12.61 -0.50 30.94
C SER A 16 12.61 0.92 30.39
N GLU A 17 12.94 1.12 29.11
CA GLU A 17 13.06 2.43 28.49
C GLU A 17 11.68 2.95 28.02
N THR A 18 11.36 4.21 28.35
CA THR A 18 10.14 4.84 27.86
C THR A 18 10.23 5.09 26.35
N PHE A 19 9.26 4.58 25.59
CA PHE A 19 9.20 4.81 24.14
C PHE A 19 8.84 6.26 23.83
N GLN A 20 9.70 6.96 23.10
CA GLN A 20 9.53 8.36 22.70
C GLN A 20 8.94 8.44 21.30
N VAL A 21 7.90 9.24 21.12
CA VAL A 21 7.25 9.49 19.84
C VAL A 21 7.38 10.97 19.51
N GLU A 22 7.85 11.27 18.29
CA GLU A 22 7.86 12.62 17.72
C GLU A 22 6.92 12.67 16.53
N GLU A 23 5.97 13.61 16.52
CA GLU A 23 5.11 13.84 15.36
C GLU A 23 5.87 14.59 14.26
N VAL A 24 5.71 14.12 13.01
CA VAL A 24 6.35 14.70 11.83
C VAL A 24 5.35 14.84 10.68
N SER A 25 5.60 15.81 9.80
CA SER A 25 4.75 16.07 8.62
C SER A 25 5.33 15.49 7.32
N TYR A 26 6.10 14.42 7.40
CA TYR A 26 6.68 13.74 6.24
C TYR A 26 6.78 12.24 6.47
N VAL A 27 6.87 11.46 5.40
CA VAL A 27 7.05 10.00 5.49
C VAL A 27 8.54 9.71 5.77
N PRO A 28 8.91 9.13 6.93
CA PRO A 28 10.30 8.89 7.29
C PRO A 28 11.02 7.94 6.31
N THR A 29 12.35 8.07 6.25
CA THR A 29 13.25 7.14 5.56
C THR A 29 14.21 6.49 6.56
N ILE A 30 14.81 5.35 6.19
CA ILE A 30 15.76 4.64 7.06
C ILE A 30 16.99 5.50 7.41
N SER A 31 17.34 6.44 6.54
CA SER A 31 18.45 7.39 6.75
C SER A 31 18.07 8.63 7.55
N ASN A 32 16.80 8.74 8.00
CA ASN A 32 16.36 9.90 8.78
C ASN A 32 17.14 9.97 10.10
N SER A 33 17.79 11.12 10.35
CA SER A 33 18.64 11.32 11.53
C SER A 33 17.89 11.30 12.87
N LYS A 34 16.58 11.56 12.85
CA LYS A 34 15.73 11.48 14.04
C LYS A 34 15.37 10.05 14.43
N LEU A 35 15.47 9.08 13.50
CA LEU A 35 15.24 7.66 13.75
C LEU A 35 16.56 6.99 14.13
N THR A 36 16.85 6.95 15.42
CA THR A 36 17.96 6.19 16.00
C THR A 36 17.49 4.82 16.49
N PHE A 37 18.43 3.88 16.73
CA PHE A 37 18.10 2.67 17.48
C PHE A 37 17.75 3.01 18.94
N GLY A 38 16.81 2.27 19.51
CA GLY A 38 16.29 2.48 20.86
C GLY A 38 14.78 2.69 20.84
N CYS A 39 14.22 3.03 21.99
CA CYS A 39 12.79 3.24 22.15
C CYS A 39 12.34 4.59 21.57
N LYS A 40 12.44 4.73 20.26
CA LYS A 40 12.11 5.95 19.51
C LYS A 40 11.31 5.66 18.24
N GLY A 41 10.33 6.53 17.94
CA GLY A 41 9.58 6.47 16.70
C GLY A 41 9.15 7.84 16.20
N LEU A 42 8.84 7.92 14.91
CA LEU A 42 8.23 9.09 14.27
C LEU A 42 6.80 8.76 13.88
N GLU A 43 5.85 9.55 14.35
CA GLU A 43 4.45 9.41 13.99
C GLU A 43 4.08 10.43 12.91
N PHE A 44 3.38 9.98 11.89
CA PHE A 44 2.91 10.81 10.78
C PHE A 44 1.55 10.34 10.29
N GLU A 45 0.85 11.20 9.57
CA GLU A 45 -0.44 10.88 8.95
C GLU A 45 -0.27 10.71 7.44
N ALA A 46 -0.84 9.61 6.91
CA ALA A 46 -0.81 9.33 5.48
C ALA A 46 -1.93 8.40 5.05
N THR A 47 -2.30 8.51 3.78
CA THR A 47 -3.06 7.47 3.09
C THR A 47 -2.10 6.36 2.67
N VAL A 48 -2.44 5.13 3.05
CA VAL A 48 -1.66 3.93 2.78
C VAL A 48 -2.26 3.20 1.60
N LEU A 49 -1.47 2.98 0.56
CA LEU A 49 -1.79 2.09 -0.55
C LEU A 49 -0.90 0.84 -0.43
N TYR A 50 -1.54 -0.30 -0.27
CA TYR A 50 -0.89 -1.61 -0.32
C TYR A 50 -1.33 -2.32 -1.59
N ILE A 51 -0.37 -2.82 -2.36
CA ILE A 51 -0.63 -3.63 -3.56
C ILE A 51 0.13 -4.94 -3.48
N ASP A 52 -0.52 -6.05 -3.82
CA ASP A 52 0.04 -7.39 -3.79
C ASP A 52 -0.33 -8.18 -5.05
N MET A 53 0.62 -8.96 -5.58
CA MET A 53 0.42 -9.81 -6.74
C MET A 53 -0.25 -11.11 -6.32
N ARG A 54 -1.37 -11.43 -6.94
CA ARG A 54 -2.06 -12.69 -6.68
C ARG A 54 -1.48 -13.83 -7.48
N GLY A 55 -1.41 -14.99 -6.85
CA GLY A 55 -0.97 -16.21 -7.50
C GLY A 55 0.52 -16.23 -7.87
N SER A 56 1.36 -15.41 -7.28
CA SER A 56 2.80 -15.36 -7.51
C SER A 56 3.47 -16.72 -7.33
N THR A 57 3.04 -17.50 -6.36
CA THR A 57 3.50 -18.90 -6.15
C THR A 57 3.14 -19.79 -7.33
N ALA A 58 1.95 -19.65 -7.92
CA ALA A 58 1.56 -20.41 -9.10
C ALA A 58 2.40 -20.01 -10.33
N ILE A 59 2.68 -18.72 -10.49
CA ILE A 59 3.58 -18.21 -11.54
C ILE A 59 4.98 -18.80 -11.37
N LEU A 60 5.52 -18.88 -10.15
CA LEU A 60 6.81 -19.47 -9.85
C LEU A 60 6.83 -20.98 -10.18
N ASN A 61 5.74 -21.69 -9.93
CA ASN A 61 5.65 -23.14 -10.20
C ASN A 61 5.53 -23.49 -11.70
N THR A 62 5.04 -22.54 -12.50
CA THR A 62 4.78 -22.76 -13.94
C THR A 62 5.87 -22.19 -14.85
N HIS A 63 6.74 -21.31 -14.33
CA HIS A 63 7.75 -20.63 -15.13
C HIS A 63 9.16 -20.79 -14.56
N ARG A 64 10.16 -20.68 -15.44
CA ARG A 64 11.57 -20.61 -15.01
C ARG A 64 11.81 -19.33 -14.21
N LYS A 65 12.64 -19.38 -13.15
CA LYS A 65 12.96 -18.25 -12.27
C LYS A 65 13.29 -16.95 -13.03
N ARG A 66 14.04 -17.03 -14.14
CA ARG A 66 14.37 -15.85 -14.97
C ARG A 66 13.15 -15.19 -15.63
N VAL A 67 12.12 -15.95 -15.94
CA VAL A 67 10.84 -15.43 -16.48
C VAL A 67 10.08 -14.75 -15.36
N VAL A 68 9.98 -15.41 -14.20
CA VAL A 68 9.36 -14.83 -13.00
C VAL A 68 10.02 -13.50 -12.61
N ALA A 69 11.35 -13.44 -12.62
CA ALA A 69 12.09 -12.21 -12.36
C ALA A 69 11.71 -11.07 -13.34
N LYS A 70 11.59 -11.37 -14.65
CA LYS A 70 11.14 -10.37 -15.64
C LYS A 70 9.71 -9.88 -15.37
N ILE A 71 8.80 -10.79 -14.99
CA ILE A 71 7.42 -10.44 -14.64
C ILE A 71 7.43 -9.45 -13.45
N HIS A 72 8.17 -9.74 -12.38
CA HIS A 72 8.30 -8.85 -11.23
C HIS A 72 8.95 -7.50 -11.60
N MET A 73 9.97 -7.50 -12.45
CA MET A 73 10.60 -6.26 -12.92
C MET A 73 9.61 -5.36 -13.67
N LEU A 74 8.78 -5.92 -14.55
CA LEU A 74 7.75 -5.17 -15.27
C LEU A 74 6.68 -4.64 -14.31
N TYR A 75 6.19 -5.51 -13.44
CA TYR A 75 5.19 -5.17 -12.42
C TYR A 75 5.65 -4.01 -11.53
N TYR A 76 6.80 -4.15 -10.90
CA TYR A 76 7.34 -3.10 -10.04
C TYR A 76 7.69 -1.82 -10.79
N HIS A 77 8.20 -1.92 -12.03
CA HIS A 77 8.49 -0.73 -12.82
C HIS A 77 7.23 0.12 -13.04
N ALA A 78 6.12 -0.49 -13.44
CA ALA A 78 4.86 0.21 -13.65
C ALA A 78 4.32 0.85 -12.36
N ILE A 79 4.25 0.08 -11.27
CA ILE A 79 3.72 0.54 -9.98
C ILE A 79 4.56 1.70 -9.44
N VAL A 80 5.89 1.57 -9.44
CA VAL A 80 6.80 2.60 -8.93
C VAL A 80 6.69 3.90 -9.74
N LYS A 81 6.60 3.79 -11.08
CA LYS A 81 6.43 4.97 -11.94
C LYS A 81 5.14 5.70 -11.67
N ILE A 82 4.02 4.98 -11.53
CA ILE A 82 2.71 5.56 -11.26
C ILE A 82 2.69 6.17 -9.85
N ALA A 83 3.14 5.44 -8.84
CA ALA A 83 3.19 5.95 -7.47
C ALA A 83 3.96 7.27 -7.39
N LYS A 84 5.15 7.35 -7.99
CA LYS A 84 5.94 8.58 -8.02
C LYS A 84 5.25 9.72 -8.79
N ALA A 85 4.62 9.42 -9.92
CA ALA A 85 3.93 10.42 -10.72
C ALA A 85 2.70 11.03 -10.02
N THR A 86 2.13 10.30 -9.06
CA THR A 86 0.96 10.71 -8.27
C THR A 86 1.32 11.25 -6.87
N GLY A 87 2.60 11.39 -6.56
CA GLY A 87 3.08 11.91 -5.27
C GLY A 87 3.19 10.88 -4.15
N GLY A 88 3.17 9.58 -4.50
CA GLY A 88 3.35 8.49 -3.54
C GLY A 88 4.81 8.23 -3.18
N GLU A 89 5.04 7.95 -1.91
CA GLU A 89 6.35 7.60 -1.35
C GLU A 89 6.45 6.11 -1.06
N ILE A 90 7.30 5.40 -1.81
CA ILE A 90 7.50 3.97 -1.69
C ILE A 90 8.45 3.70 -0.53
N ARG A 91 8.07 2.76 0.36
CA ARG A 91 8.86 2.46 1.57
C ARG A 91 9.18 1.00 1.78
N SER A 92 8.41 0.10 1.24
CA SER A 92 8.67 -1.32 1.46
C SER A 92 8.37 -2.14 0.21
N PHE A 93 9.37 -2.94 -0.20
CA PHE A 93 9.23 -4.02 -1.16
C PHE A 93 9.27 -5.32 -0.36
N ASN A 94 8.19 -6.09 -0.38
CA ASN A 94 8.13 -7.34 0.37
C ASN A 94 7.63 -8.47 -0.53
N GLY A 95 8.58 -9.24 -1.07
CA GLY A 95 8.28 -10.31 -2.03
C GLY A 95 7.65 -9.78 -3.31
N ASP A 96 6.34 -9.88 -3.42
CA ASP A 96 5.51 -9.44 -4.54
C ASP A 96 4.57 -8.28 -4.19
N SER A 97 4.68 -7.78 -2.96
CA SER A 97 3.89 -6.64 -2.48
C SER A 97 4.69 -5.34 -2.35
N LEU A 98 3.97 -4.23 -2.37
CA LEU A 98 4.52 -2.88 -2.24
C LEU A 98 3.65 -2.03 -1.31
N LEU A 99 4.33 -1.27 -0.44
CA LEU A 99 3.70 -0.29 0.44
C LEU A 99 4.06 1.12 -0.02
N VAL A 100 3.04 1.93 -0.26
CA VAL A 100 3.15 3.32 -0.70
C VAL A 100 2.38 4.22 0.25
N PHE A 101 3.01 5.31 0.68
CA PHE A 101 2.38 6.34 1.49
C PHE A 101 2.12 7.60 0.67
N TYR A 102 0.92 8.14 0.79
CA TYR A 102 0.56 9.47 0.30
C TYR A 102 0.41 10.37 1.51
N GLN A 103 1.37 11.26 1.69
CA GLN A 103 1.45 12.13 2.86
C GLN A 103 0.26 13.07 2.98
N GLY A 104 -0.19 13.29 4.21
CA GLY A 104 -1.22 14.26 4.58
C GLY A 104 -2.61 13.66 4.68
N THR A 105 -3.54 14.48 5.20
CA THR A 105 -4.93 14.11 5.55
C THR A 105 -5.96 14.80 4.67
N THR A 106 -5.53 15.38 3.55
CA THR A 106 -6.43 16.12 2.67
C THR A 106 -7.21 15.19 1.76
N LYS A 107 -8.41 15.60 1.34
CA LYS A 107 -9.16 14.90 0.29
C LYS A 107 -8.34 14.70 -0.98
N GLN A 108 -7.42 15.61 -1.27
CA GLN A 108 -6.53 15.50 -2.41
C GLN A 108 -5.51 14.36 -2.27
N SER A 109 -4.86 14.21 -1.10
CA SER A 109 -3.91 13.12 -0.86
C SER A 109 -4.57 11.75 -0.93
N LEU A 110 -5.76 11.59 -0.31
CA LEU A 110 -6.61 10.41 -0.43
C LEU A 110 -6.95 10.09 -1.89
N SER A 111 -7.44 11.09 -2.62
CA SER A 111 -7.83 10.93 -4.02
C SER A 111 -6.66 10.64 -4.94
N ASN A 112 -5.47 11.17 -4.67
CA ASN A 112 -4.25 10.84 -5.40
C ASN A 112 -3.86 9.36 -5.24
N ALA A 113 -3.98 8.80 -4.03
CA ALA A 113 -3.75 7.37 -3.79
C ALA A 113 -4.74 6.50 -4.59
N VAL A 114 -6.02 6.87 -4.60
CA VAL A 114 -7.05 6.16 -5.35
C VAL A 114 -6.84 6.28 -6.86
N LYS A 115 -6.48 7.47 -7.35
CA LYS A 115 -6.12 7.70 -8.75
C LYS A 115 -4.94 6.82 -9.17
N ALA A 116 -3.91 6.75 -8.33
CA ALA A 116 -2.77 5.86 -8.57
C ALA A 116 -3.20 4.40 -8.68
N ALA A 117 -4.06 3.92 -7.78
CA ALA A 117 -4.58 2.56 -7.82
C ALA A 117 -5.34 2.26 -9.13
N MET A 118 -6.19 3.19 -9.58
CA MET A 118 -6.91 3.07 -10.85
C MET A 118 -5.96 3.05 -12.06
N GLN A 119 -4.90 3.87 -12.05
CA GLN A 119 -3.87 3.86 -13.09
C GLN A 119 -3.01 2.59 -13.04
N MET A 120 -2.67 2.08 -11.85
CA MET A 120 -1.98 0.79 -11.69
C MET A 120 -2.82 -0.36 -12.25
N LYS A 121 -4.14 -0.36 -12.02
CA LYS A 121 -5.05 -1.33 -12.60
C LYS A 121 -5.01 -1.29 -14.15
N TYR A 122 -5.12 -0.12 -14.75
CA TYR A 122 -5.00 0.03 -16.20
C TYR A 122 -3.64 -0.48 -16.71
N ALA A 123 -2.55 -0.05 -16.09
CA ALA A 123 -1.21 -0.46 -16.48
C ALA A 123 -1.04 -1.97 -16.46
N ILE A 124 -1.45 -2.63 -15.37
CA ILE A 124 -1.28 -4.07 -15.22
C ILE A 124 -2.22 -4.84 -16.15
N LYS A 125 -3.53 -4.55 -16.08
CA LYS A 125 -4.53 -5.33 -16.83
C LYS A 125 -4.48 -5.13 -18.34
N THR A 126 -4.10 -3.91 -18.79
CA THR A 126 -4.09 -3.57 -20.22
C THR A 126 -2.66 -3.60 -20.79
N LEU A 127 -1.73 -2.80 -20.18
CA LEU A 127 -0.42 -2.63 -20.81
C LEU A 127 0.51 -3.85 -20.55
N LEU A 128 0.59 -4.32 -19.28
CA LEU A 128 1.51 -5.40 -18.95
C LEU A 128 0.99 -6.76 -19.44
N ASN A 129 -0.27 -7.08 -19.22
CA ASN A 129 -0.83 -8.37 -19.61
C ASN A 129 -0.83 -8.54 -21.13
N ASP A 130 -1.08 -7.47 -21.92
CA ASP A 130 -0.91 -7.53 -23.38
C ASP A 130 0.52 -7.88 -23.80
N ASN A 131 1.53 -7.41 -23.09
CA ASN A 131 2.94 -7.73 -23.32
C ASN A 131 3.35 -9.10 -22.76
N LEU A 132 2.62 -9.64 -21.80
CA LEU A 132 2.90 -10.90 -21.11
C LEU A 132 2.01 -12.07 -21.57
N LYS A 133 1.12 -11.87 -22.53
CA LYS A 133 0.15 -12.87 -23.02
C LYS A 133 0.75 -14.23 -23.44
N ASN A 134 2.03 -14.26 -23.78
CA ASN A 134 2.74 -15.50 -24.08
C ASN A 134 3.29 -16.21 -22.83
N TYR A 135 3.15 -15.63 -21.65
CA TYR A 135 3.63 -16.17 -20.37
C TYR A 135 2.48 -16.36 -19.40
N THR A 136 1.96 -15.28 -18.83
CA THR A 136 0.89 -15.30 -17.84
C THR A 136 0.28 -13.90 -17.69
N ASP A 137 -0.98 -13.87 -17.31
CA ASP A 137 -1.61 -12.63 -16.83
C ASP A 137 -1.23 -12.38 -15.39
N ILE A 138 -0.91 -11.13 -15.07
CA ILE A 138 -0.72 -10.67 -13.70
C ILE A 138 -2.10 -10.31 -13.13
N ASP A 139 -2.43 -10.90 -11.99
CA ASP A 139 -3.54 -10.47 -11.14
C ASP A 139 -3.02 -9.87 -9.84
N PHE A 140 -3.80 -9.00 -9.20
CA PHE A 140 -3.38 -8.25 -8.02
C PHE A 140 -4.57 -7.80 -7.18
N GLY A 141 -4.29 -7.43 -5.93
CA GLY A 141 -5.20 -6.69 -5.06
C GLY A 141 -4.57 -5.38 -4.62
N ILE A 142 -5.38 -4.33 -4.54
CA ILE A 142 -4.98 -3.05 -3.94
C ILE A 142 -5.95 -2.73 -2.81
N GLY A 143 -5.40 -2.43 -1.63
CA GLY A 143 -6.17 -1.92 -0.51
C GLY A 143 -5.68 -0.54 -0.09
N ILE A 144 -6.62 0.35 0.24
CA ILE A 144 -6.30 1.73 0.65
C ILE A 144 -7.05 2.07 1.94
N ASP A 145 -6.31 2.57 2.92
CA ASP A 145 -6.85 3.15 4.15
C ASP A 145 -6.04 4.39 4.54
N ASP A 146 -6.51 5.16 5.51
CA ASP A 146 -5.88 6.39 5.96
C ASP A 146 -5.75 6.43 7.48
N GLY A 147 -4.69 7.04 7.98
CA GLY A 147 -4.53 7.26 9.42
C GLY A 147 -3.10 7.53 9.87
N LYS A 148 -2.94 7.55 11.18
CA LYS A 148 -1.66 7.72 11.85
C LYS A 148 -0.81 6.45 11.78
N ILE A 149 0.46 6.63 11.45
CA ILE A 149 1.44 5.56 11.32
C ILE A 149 2.67 5.93 12.15
N LEU A 150 3.11 5.01 13.00
CA LEU A 150 4.37 5.11 13.72
C LEU A 150 5.45 4.35 12.95
N ALA A 151 6.51 5.06 12.57
CA ALA A 151 7.71 4.45 12.03
C ALA A 151 8.76 4.29 13.11
N THR A 152 9.35 3.13 13.26
CA THR A 152 10.49 2.89 14.16
C THR A 152 11.55 2.04 13.48
N LYS A 153 12.80 2.27 13.87
CA LYS A 153 13.95 1.53 13.36
C LYS A 153 14.15 0.26 14.16
N VAL A 154 14.23 -0.86 13.48
CA VAL A 154 14.42 -2.19 14.09
C VAL A 154 15.71 -2.82 13.57
N GLY A 155 16.18 -3.86 14.28
CA GLY A 155 17.35 -4.62 13.94
C GLY A 155 18.55 -4.29 14.83
N VAL A 156 19.75 -4.45 14.28
CA VAL A 156 21.02 -4.25 15.00
C VAL A 156 21.83 -3.19 14.29
N GLY A 157 22.47 -2.31 15.05
CA GLY A 157 23.39 -1.29 14.51
C GLY A 157 24.60 -1.93 13.81
N GLY A 158 25.10 -1.25 12.78
CA GLY A 158 26.22 -1.72 11.97
C GLY A 158 25.99 -1.43 10.49
N THR A 159 25.75 -2.46 9.69
CA THR A 159 25.51 -2.35 8.25
C THR A 159 24.03 -2.05 7.95
N ASP A 160 23.74 -1.60 6.73
CA ASP A 160 22.37 -1.34 6.28
C ASP A 160 21.54 -2.63 6.15
N GLU A 161 22.18 -3.77 5.99
CA GLU A 161 21.58 -5.09 5.83
C GLU A 161 20.93 -5.64 7.12
N THR A 162 21.32 -5.10 8.29
CA THR A 162 20.86 -5.57 9.60
C THR A 162 19.81 -4.67 10.24
N LYS A 163 19.27 -3.69 9.50
CA LYS A 163 18.29 -2.72 9.98
C LYS A 163 17.21 -2.43 8.96
N ASP A 164 16.01 -2.14 9.43
CA ASP A 164 14.89 -1.69 8.59
C ASP A 164 13.97 -0.79 9.39
N LEU A 165 12.96 -0.22 8.72
CA LEU A 165 11.83 0.46 9.34
C LEU A 165 10.62 -0.47 9.38
N ILE A 166 9.95 -0.49 10.53
CA ILE A 166 8.62 -1.06 10.62
C ILE A 166 7.58 0.05 10.71
N TRP A 167 6.42 -0.22 10.15
CA TRP A 167 5.30 0.70 10.00
C TRP A 167 4.13 0.18 10.82
N ILE A 168 3.82 0.84 11.93
CA ILE A 168 2.83 0.41 12.91
C ILE A 168 1.63 1.36 12.82
N GLY A 169 0.47 0.84 12.45
CA GLY A 169 -0.76 1.62 12.38
C GLY A 169 -1.92 0.83 11.77
N ASN A 170 -3.14 1.18 12.17
CA ASN A 170 -4.33 0.51 11.64
C ASN A 170 -4.44 0.66 10.12
N ALA A 171 -4.07 1.81 9.57
CA ALA A 171 -4.13 2.07 8.14
C ALA A 171 -3.26 1.08 7.33
N VAL A 172 -2.07 0.71 7.84
CA VAL A 172 -1.19 -0.29 7.21
C VAL A 172 -1.85 -1.68 7.21
N ASN A 173 -2.32 -2.11 8.37
CA ASN A 173 -2.91 -3.45 8.51
C ASN A 173 -4.26 -3.55 7.78
N LYS A 174 -5.08 -2.50 7.82
CA LYS A 174 -6.39 -2.48 7.18
C LYS A 174 -6.25 -2.43 5.65
N SER A 175 -5.32 -1.65 5.09
CA SER A 175 -5.05 -1.64 3.65
C SER A 175 -4.63 -3.02 3.14
N THR A 176 -3.77 -3.75 3.88
CA THR A 176 -3.41 -5.14 3.56
C THR A 176 -4.65 -6.04 3.56
N LYS A 177 -5.48 -5.97 4.60
CA LYS A 177 -6.70 -6.79 4.68
C LYS A 177 -7.73 -6.47 3.61
N ILE A 178 -7.88 -5.21 3.24
CA ILE A 178 -8.74 -4.80 2.13
C ILE A 178 -8.21 -5.38 0.81
N SER A 179 -6.89 -5.32 0.57
CA SER A 179 -6.25 -5.93 -0.60
C SER A 179 -6.53 -7.43 -0.70
N ASP A 180 -6.41 -8.17 0.42
CA ASP A 180 -6.72 -9.61 0.49
C ASP A 180 -8.18 -9.93 0.10
N ASN A 181 -9.11 -9.02 0.40
CA ASN A 181 -10.55 -9.15 0.12
C ASN A 181 -10.96 -8.63 -1.28
N CYS A 182 -10.01 -8.10 -2.07
CA CYS A 182 -10.29 -7.75 -3.46
C CYS A 182 -10.31 -9.00 -4.36
N GLU A 183 -10.88 -8.93 -5.54
CA GLU A 183 -11.03 -10.02 -6.52
C GLU A 183 -10.60 -9.55 -7.91
N SER A 184 -10.39 -10.48 -8.85
CA SER A 184 -9.92 -10.16 -10.21
C SER A 184 -10.77 -9.15 -10.98
N ASN A 185 -12.07 -9.06 -10.67
CA ASN A 185 -12.98 -8.08 -11.26
C ASN A 185 -13.01 -6.76 -10.47
N HIS A 186 -12.70 -6.82 -9.16
CA HIS A 186 -12.68 -5.69 -8.24
C HIS A 186 -11.32 -5.65 -7.54
N ASN A 187 -10.29 -5.28 -8.30
CA ASN A 187 -8.91 -5.30 -7.83
C ASN A 187 -8.58 -4.20 -6.80
N ILE A 188 -9.43 -3.18 -6.67
CA ILE A 188 -9.18 -2.02 -5.82
C ILE A 188 -10.26 -1.95 -4.75
N GLY A 189 -9.82 -1.93 -3.49
CA GLY A 189 -10.66 -1.72 -2.32
C GLY A 189 -10.20 -0.53 -1.49
N ILE A 190 -11.14 0.19 -0.90
CA ILE A 190 -10.88 1.34 -0.04
C ILE A 190 -11.74 1.27 1.21
N SER A 191 -11.23 1.78 2.34
CA SER A 191 -12.02 1.86 3.56
C SER A 191 -13.19 2.84 3.43
N GLU A 192 -14.18 2.71 4.31
CA GLU A 192 -15.32 3.64 4.37
C GLU A 192 -14.86 5.08 4.62
N PHE A 193 -13.83 5.29 5.44
CA PHE A 193 -13.25 6.60 5.68
C PHE A 193 -12.72 7.22 4.39
N VAL A 194 -11.93 6.46 3.61
CA VAL A 194 -11.38 6.91 2.33
C VAL A 194 -12.53 7.23 1.36
N TYR A 195 -13.51 6.33 1.20
CA TYR A 195 -14.66 6.55 0.31
C TYR A 195 -15.44 7.83 0.64
N ASN A 196 -15.68 8.10 1.93
CA ASN A 196 -16.44 9.27 2.36
C ASN A 196 -15.68 10.60 2.13
N ASN A 197 -14.36 10.54 1.97
CA ASN A 197 -13.51 11.71 1.80
C ASN A 197 -12.93 11.86 0.36
N LEU A 198 -13.35 11.04 -0.60
CA LEU A 198 -12.93 11.16 -1.99
C LEU A 198 -13.42 12.46 -2.63
N LEU A 199 -12.62 12.98 -3.56
CA LEU A 199 -13.07 13.97 -4.54
C LEU A 199 -13.97 13.31 -5.59
N ASP A 200 -14.85 14.11 -6.18
CA ASP A 200 -15.88 13.65 -7.13
C ASP A 200 -15.30 12.93 -8.35
N ASP A 201 -14.14 13.35 -8.83
CA ASP A 201 -13.49 12.78 -10.01
C ASP A 201 -13.01 11.33 -9.85
N VAL A 202 -12.69 10.90 -8.63
CA VAL A 202 -12.34 9.51 -8.31
C VAL A 202 -13.47 8.75 -7.60
N LYS A 203 -14.58 9.43 -7.33
CA LYS A 203 -15.78 8.84 -6.72
C LYS A 203 -16.85 8.53 -7.74
N TYR A 204 -17.07 9.40 -8.71
CA TYR A 204 -18.15 9.30 -9.67
C TYR A 204 -17.65 9.30 -11.12
N HIS A 205 -18.22 8.41 -11.91
CA HIS A 205 -18.16 8.53 -13.37
C HIS A 205 -19.25 9.47 -13.86
N VAL A 206 -18.89 10.43 -14.69
CA VAL A 206 -19.86 11.35 -15.29
C VAL A 206 -20.23 10.83 -16.67
N LYS A 207 -21.44 10.30 -16.80
CA LYS A 207 -22.00 9.88 -18.08
C LYS A 207 -22.70 11.07 -18.73
N ASP A 208 -22.30 11.39 -19.95
CA ASP A 208 -23.00 12.40 -20.74
C ASP A 208 -24.15 11.74 -21.50
N ASN A 209 -25.37 12.09 -21.14
CA ASN A 209 -26.59 11.58 -21.78
C ASN A 209 -27.11 12.55 -22.87
N GLY A 210 -26.25 13.43 -23.39
CA GLY A 210 -26.56 14.39 -24.43
C GLY A 210 -27.65 15.37 -24.00
N TYR A 211 -28.80 15.38 -24.72
CA TYR A 211 -29.92 16.28 -24.43
C TYR A 211 -30.50 16.14 -23.01
N PHE A 212 -30.35 14.98 -22.37
CA PHE A 212 -30.83 14.70 -21.00
C PHE A 212 -29.84 15.13 -19.89
N GLY A 213 -28.74 15.75 -20.25
CA GLY A 213 -27.74 16.26 -19.30
C GLY A 213 -26.73 15.22 -18.83
N LYS A 214 -26.04 15.54 -17.74
CA LYS A 214 -24.96 14.70 -17.17
C LYS A 214 -25.45 13.96 -15.94
N GLU A 215 -25.18 12.66 -15.88
CA GLU A 215 -25.50 11.78 -14.76
C GLU A 215 -24.22 11.39 -14.03
N LYS A 216 -24.22 11.50 -12.68
CA LYS A 216 -23.14 10.98 -11.84
C LYS A 216 -23.45 9.56 -11.43
N ILE A 217 -22.59 8.63 -11.81
CA ILE A 217 -22.68 7.21 -11.47
C ILE A 217 -21.58 6.93 -10.45
N ASP A 218 -21.96 6.39 -9.28
CA ASP A 218 -20.99 5.95 -8.28
C ASP A 218 -20.12 4.80 -8.85
N MET A 219 -18.80 4.94 -8.76
CA MET A 219 -17.86 3.94 -9.27
C MET A 219 -17.58 2.83 -8.26
N TRP A 220 -18.15 2.89 -7.07
CA TRP A 220 -17.82 2.05 -5.93
C TRP A 220 -19.01 1.23 -5.46
N GLU A 221 -18.76 -0.04 -5.17
CA GLU A 221 -19.71 -0.98 -4.59
C GLU A 221 -19.38 -1.25 -3.13
N ARG A 222 -20.43 -1.27 -2.28
CA ARG A 222 -20.29 -1.43 -0.83
C ARG A 222 -20.20 -2.90 -0.43
N TYR A 223 -19.19 -3.25 0.38
CA TYR A 223 -18.96 -4.58 0.96
C TYR A 223 -18.69 -4.48 2.46
N SER A 224 -18.58 -5.64 3.12
CA SER A 224 -18.15 -5.72 4.50
C SER A 224 -17.15 -6.86 4.71
N PHE A 225 -16.29 -6.72 5.71
CA PHE A 225 -15.32 -7.74 6.12
C PHE A 225 -15.09 -7.70 7.64
N THR A 226 -14.59 -8.78 8.20
CA THR A 226 -14.25 -8.82 9.63
C THR A 226 -12.82 -8.31 9.83
N TYR A 227 -12.69 -7.26 10.62
CA TYR A 227 -11.40 -6.71 11.04
C TYR A 227 -11.38 -6.51 12.56
N ASN A 228 -10.39 -7.08 13.26
CA ASN A 228 -10.28 -7.05 14.72
C ASN A 228 -11.57 -7.45 15.45
N GLY A 229 -12.26 -8.48 14.96
CA GLY A 229 -13.51 -8.98 15.53
C GLY A 229 -14.76 -8.12 15.29
N LYS A 230 -14.63 -7.03 14.51
CA LYS A 230 -15.73 -6.14 14.13
C LYS A 230 -16.05 -6.28 12.65
N ASN A 231 -17.32 -6.12 12.31
CA ASN A 231 -17.73 -6.01 10.92
C ASN A 231 -17.49 -4.57 10.45
N GLU A 232 -16.57 -4.41 9.51
CA GLU A 232 -16.20 -3.12 8.93
C GLU A 232 -16.66 -3.01 7.48
N ILE A 233 -16.99 -1.80 7.07
CA ILE A 233 -17.43 -1.50 5.71
C ILE A 233 -16.22 -1.06 4.90
N TYR A 234 -16.19 -1.52 3.65
CA TYR A 234 -15.25 -1.09 2.64
C TYR A 234 -15.92 -1.04 1.27
N PHE A 235 -15.27 -0.41 0.31
CA PHE A 235 -15.82 -0.25 -1.03
C PHE A 235 -14.83 -0.81 -2.05
N LYS A 236 -15.35 -1.47 -3.08
CA LYS A 236 -14.55 -1.99 -4.20
C LYS A 236 -14.98 -1.33 -5.51
N THR A 237 -14.06 -1.26 -6.46
CA THR A 237 -14.36 -0.75 -7.79
C THR A 237 -13.79 -1.62 -8.91
N ASN A 238 -14.53 -1.67 -10.00
CA ASN A 238 -14.05 -2.23 -11.28
C ASN A 238 -13.51 -1.14 -12.23
N TYR A 239 -13.65 0.12 -11.89
CA TYR A 239 -13.18 1.21 -12.72
C TYR A 239 -11.64 1.32 -12.73
N TYR A 240 -11.12 1.93 -13.76
CA TYR A 240 -9.70 2.26 -13.93
C TYR A 240 -9.55 3.62 -14.63
N TRP A 241 -8.37 4.21 -14.53
CA TRP A 241 -7.98 5.41 -15.26
C TRP A 241 -6.81 5.11 -16.18
N THR A 242 -6.90 5.59 -17.40
CA THR A 242 -5.78 5.55 -18.35
C THR A 242 -4.65 6.48 -17.89
N ILE A 243 -3.43 6.19 -18.33
CA ILE A 243 -2.22 6.97 -18.04
C ILE A 243 -2.02 7.99 -19.13
#